data_8361f6ac3eac3d3c04eacd4a5f542db8
#
_entry.id   8361f6ac3eac3d3c04eacd4a5f542db8
#
_cell.length_a   1.000
_cell.length_b   1.000
_cell.length_c   1.000
_cell.angle_alpha   90.00
_cell.angle_beta   90.00
_cell.angle_gamma   90.00
#
_symmetry.space_group_name_H-M   'P 1'
#
loop_
_entity.id
_entity.type
_entity.pdbx_description
1 polymer ?
#
loop_
_entity_poly.entity_id
_entity_poly.type
_entity_poly.pdbx_seq_one_letter_code
_entity_poly.pdbx_strand_id
1 'polypeptide(L)'
;MYDIRQLCLYFPSIHSRYYIETNGIVYSSLSPNTKRISIDGENYNLTNWKNENLKKLDKWNNMLIRFKDTNYFLLYDGTILKRLKTIISERDEVSVSVITVDRNNKTGCYFSVPRLVAKTFIGDIEGEEIHHIDRNRKNNKVENLKILTSEEHRGKGKFKLNHK
;
A
#
# COMPACT_ATOMS: atom_id res chain seq x y z
N MET A 1 1.43 -12.99 -7.17
CA MET A 1 -0.06 -12.90 -7.06
C MET A 1 -0.41 -11.43 -6.86
N TYR A 2 -1.30 -10.91 -7.67
CA TYR A 2 -1.83 -9.57 -7.50
C TYR A 2 -2.97 -9.61 -6.46
N ASP A 3 -2.87 -8.82 -5.41
CA ASP A 3 -3.89 -8.69 -4.37
C ASP A 3 -3.90 -7.25 -3.83
N ILE A 4 -5.08 -6.76 -3.49
CA ILE A 4 -5.28 -5.46 -2.86
C ILE A 4 -6.15 -5.62 -1.62
N ARG A 5 -5.72 -5.05 -0.50
CA ARG A 5 -6.41 -5.19 0.78
C ARG A 5 -6.59 -3.85 1.48
N GLN A 6 -7.64 -3.76 2.25
CA GLN A 6 -7.93 -2.59 3.09
C GLN A 6 -7.05 -2.60 4.34
N LEU A 7 -6.29 -1.52 4.58
CA LEU A 7 -5.29 -1.47 5.65
C LEU A 7 -5.88 -1.54 7.06
N CYS A 8 -7.05 -0.98 7.29
CA CYS A 8 -7.67 -0.97 8.62
C CYS A 8 -7.98 -2.39 9.17
N LEU A 9 -8.05 -3.40 8.32
CA LEU A 9 -8.23 -4.79 8.75
C LEU A 9 -6.99 -5.36 9.46
N TYR A 10 -5.81 -4.80 9.20
CA TYR A 10 -4.51 -5.23 9.74
C TYR A 10 -3.91 -4.20 10.70
N PHE A 11 -4.29 -2.94 10.54
CA PHE A 11 -3.87 -1.79 11.35
C PHE A 11 -5.11 -1.02 11.80
N PRO A 12 -5.76 -1.41 12.91
CA PRO A 12 -7.04 -0.84 13.33
C PRO A 12 -7.04 0.67 13.55
N SER A 13 -5.88 1.27 13.85
CA SER A 13 -5.74 2.73 13.98
C SER A 13 -5.77 3.48 12.65
N ILE A 14 -5.51 2.80 11.53
CA ILE A 14 -5.54 3.43 10.20
C ILE A 14 -6.99 3.60 9.75
N HIS A 15 -7.30 4.79 9.21
CA HIS A 15 -8.63 5.07 8.68
C HIS A 15 -9.00 4.09 7.55
N SER A 16 -10.26 3.68 7.50
CA SER A 16 -10.79 2.65 6.57
C SER A 16 -10.67 2.97 5.07
N ARG A 17 -10.36 4.22 4.73
CA ARG A 17 -10.22 4.66 3.33
C ARG A 17 -8.95 4.17 2.62
N TYR A 18 -8.00 3.54 3.33
CA TYR A 18 -6.70 3.18 2.77
C TYR A 18 -6.62 1.72 2.36
N TYR A 19 -6.00 1.49 1.20
CA TYR A 19 -5.79 0.19 0.58
C TYR A 19 -4.31 0.03 0.20
N ILE A 20 -3.84 -1.21 0.16
CA ILE A 20 -2.47 -1.55 -0.23
C ILE A 20 -2.47 -2.74 -1.19
N GLU A 21 -1.62 -2.68 -2.21
CA GLU A 21 -1.31 -3.81 -3.10
C GLU A 21 -0.09 -4.60 -2.64
N THR A 22 0.05 -5.82 -3.14
CA THR A 22 1.21 -6.71 -2.92
C THR A 22 2.53 -6.11 -3.40
N ASN A 23 2.51 -5.12 -4.28
CA ASN A 23 3.68 -4.38 -4.76
C ASN A 23 4.09 -3.21 -3.85
N GLY A 24 3.36 -2.95 -2.75
CA GLY A 24 3.61 -1.86 -1.81
C GLY A 24 3.00 -0.52 -2.20
N ILE A 25 2.22 -0.44 -3.28
CA ILE A 25 1.50 0.79 -3.63
C ILE A 25 0.31 0.98 -2.70
N VAL A 26 0.20 2.16 -2.11
CA VAL A 26 -0.88 2.54 -1.18
C VAL A 26 -1.82 3.53 -1.85
N TYR A 27 -3.10 3.34 -1.61
CA TYR A 27 -4.19 4.16 -2.15
C TYR A 27 -5.08 4.70 -1.05
N SER A 28 -5.75 5.83 -1.33
CA SER A 28 -6.91 6.29 -0.56
C SER A 28 -8.16 6.23 -1.42
N SER A 29 -9.27 5.74 -0.87
CA SER A 29 -10.56 5.80 -1.55
C SER A 29 -11.12 7.22 -1.54
N LEU A 30 -11.79 7.60 -2.63
CA LEU A 30 -12.62 8.79 -2.69
C LEU A 30 -13.98 8.52 -2.01
N SER A 31 -14.67 9.59 -1.65
CA SER A 31 -16.05 9.47 -1.19
C SER A 31 -16.91 8.72 -2.22
N PRO A 32 -17.81 7.81 -1.80
CA PRO A 32 -18.71 7.08 -2.71
C PRO A 32 -19.52 7.99 -3.64
N ASN A 33 -19.80 9.22 -3.19
CA ASN A 33 -20.56 10.22 -3.93
C ASN A 33 -19.71 11.07 -4.89
N THR A 34 -18.40 10.83 -4.97
CA THR A 34 -17.53 11.59 -5.86
C THR A 34 -17.82 11.26 -7.32
N LYS A 35 -18.32 12.24 -8.05
CA LYS A 35 -18.64 12.12 -9.49
C LYS A 35 -17.62 12.82 -10.38
N ARG A 36 -16.79 13.68 -9.82
CA ARG A 36 -15.82 14.50 -10.56
C ARG A 36 -14.48 14.51 -9.85
N ILE A 37 -13.42 14.58 -10.63
CA ILE A 37 -12.04 14.82 -10.16
C ILE A 37 -11.44 15.98 -10.94
N SER A 38 -10.53 16.72 -10.31
CA SER A 38 -9.74 17.75 -10.99
C SER A 38 -8.31 17.25 -11.18
N ILE A 39 -7.79 17.39 -12.39
CA ILE A 39 -6.43 17.02 -12.75
C ILE A 39 -5.87 18.17 -13.58
N ASP A 40 -4.77 18.78 -13.14
CA ASP A 40 -4.09 19.88 -13.82
C ASP A 40 -5.04 21.05 -14.18
N GLY A 41 -6.00 21.34 -13.30
CA GLY A 41 -7.00 22.41 -13.48
C GLY A 41 -8.22 22.02 -14.33
N GLU A 42 -8.23 20.85 -14.94
CA GLU A 42 -9.39 20.33 -15.69
C GLU A 42 -10.26 19.42 -14.84
N ASN A 43 -11.58 19.55 -15.02
CA ASN A 43 -12.56 18.73 -14.31
C ASN A 43 -13.05 17.57 -15.18
N TYR A 44 -12.95 16.36 -14.66
CA TYR A 44 -13.39 15.13 -15.31
C TYR A 44 -14.58 14.52 -14.59
N ASN A 45 -15.62 14.17 -15.36
CA ASN A 45 -16.76 13.40 -14.85
C ASN A 45 -16.42 11.90 -14.89
N LEU A 46 -16.46 11.24 -13.76
CA LEU A 46 -16.11 9.83 -13.62
C LEU A 46 -17.30 8.87 -13.77
N THR A 47 -18.53 9.39 -13.83
CA THR A 47 -19.73 8.54 -13.78
C THR A 47 -19.80 7.59 -14.98
N ASN A 48 -19.63 8.10 -16.19
CA ASN A 48 -19.69 7.27 -17.41
C ASN A 48 -18.51 6.29 -17.45
N TRP A 49 -17.29 6.78 -17.19
CA TRP A 49 -16.10 5.93 -17.14
C TRP A 49 -16.26 4.79 -16.13
N LYS A 50 -16.74 5.09 -14.92
CA LYS A 50 -17.02 4.10 -13.88
C LYS A 50 -18.01 3.05 -14.37
N ASN A 51 -19.15 3.46 -14.91
CA ASN A 51 -20.20 2.57 -15.37
C ASN A 51 -19.76 1.67 -16.53
N GLU A 52 -18.99 2.20 -17.47
CA GLU A 52 -18.46 1.43 -18.60
C GLU A 52 -17.40 0.40 -18.19
N ASN A 53 -16.55 0.76 -17.23
CA ASN A 53 -15.42 -0.06 -16.83
C ASN A 53 -15.73 -1.04 -15.68
N LEU A 54 -16.73 -0.73 -14.85
CA LEU A 54 -17.14 -1.63 -13.76
C LEU A 54 -17.57 -3.00 -14.27
N LYS A 55 -18.16 -3.05 -15.46
CA LYS A 55 -18.60 -4.31 -16.11
C LYS A 55 -17.42 -5.21 -16.52
N LYS A 56 -16.21 -4.65 -16.63
CA LYS A 56 -14.99 -5.37 -17.02
C LYS A 56 -14.24 -5.91 -15.81
N LEU A 57 -14.63 -5.50 -14.60
CA LEU A 57 -13.99 -5.88 -13.36
C LEU A 57 -14.71 -7.06 -12.72
N ASP A 58 -13.92 -8.01 -12.23
CA ASP A 58 -14.39 -9.18 -11.52
C ASP A 58 -13.77 -9.20 -10.12
N LYS A 59 -14.58 -9.55 -9.13
CA LYS A 59 -14.17 -9.73 -7.74
C LYS A 59 -12.94 -10.66 -7.59
N TRP A 60 -12.85 -11.66 -8.45
CA TRP A 60 -11.80 -12.68 -8.39
C TRP A 60 -10.46 -12.25 -8.99
N ASN A 61 -10.50 -11.28 -9.90
CA ASN A 61 -9.29 -10.81 -10.59
C ASN A 61 -8.59 -9.67 -9.87
N ASN A 62 -9.23 -9.03 -8.87
CA ASN A 62 -8.69 -7.90 -8.10
C ASN A 62 -7.97 -6.82 -8.93
N MET A 63 -8.29 -6.75 -10.21
CA MET A 63 -7.65 -5.82 -11.12
C MET A 63 -8.15 -4.40 -10.87
N LEU A 64 -7.24 -3.44 -11.00
CA LEU A 64 -7.58 -2.02 -11.01
C LEU A 64 -7.60 -1.52 -12.45
N ILE A 65 -8.62 -0.74 -12.81
CA ILE A 65 -8.65 -0.02 -14.08
C ILE A 65 -8.23 1.42 -13.83
N ARG A 66 -7.14 1.82 -14.47
CA ARG A 66 -6.59 3.17 -14.38
C ARG A 66 -7.43 4.14 -15.22
N PHE A 67 -7.72 5.31 -14.65
CA PHE A 67 -8.36 6.40 -15.39
C PHE A 67 -7.30 7.18 -16.19
N LYS A 68 -7.25 6.98 -17.50
CA LYS A 68 -6.23 7.58 -18.40
C LYS A 68 -4.81 7.39 -17.79
N ASP A 69 -3.91 8.36 -17.95
CA ASP A 69 -2.56 8.34 -17.34
C ASP A 69 -2.52 9.05 -15.97
N THR A 70 -3.55 8.89 -15.17
CA THR A 70 -3.69 9.56 -13.87
C THR A 70 -3.36 8.63 -12.71
N ASN A 71 -3.41 9.16 -11.48
CA ASN A 71 -3.25 8.39 -10.25
C ASN A 71 -4.59 7.87 -9.68
N TYR A 72 -5.63 7.82 -10.52
CA TYR A 72 -6.96 7.34 -10.14
C TYR A 72 -7.24 5.97 -10.76
N PHE A 73 -7.86 5.10 -9.97
CA PHE A 73 -8.12 3.70 -10.31
C PHE A 73 -9.53 3.31 -9.87
N LEU A 74 -10.15 2.40 -10.60
CA LEU A 74 -11.43 1.80 -10.26
C LEU A 74 -11.23 0.39 -9.73
N LEU A 75 -11.78 0.11 -8.55
CA LEU A 75 -11.84 -1.22 -7.94
C LEU A 75 -13.15 -1.93 -8.34
N TYR A 76 -13.18 -3.25 -8.27
CA TYR A 76 -14.30 -4.10 -8.70
C TYR A 76 -15.65 -3.79 -8.03
N ASP A 77 -15.63 -3.25 -6.82
CA ASP A 77 -16.83 -2.85 -6.08
C ASP A 77 -17.33 -1.45 -6.42
N GLY A 78 -16.68 -0.78 -7.36
CA GLY A 78 -16.99 0.58 -7.79
C GLY A 78 -16.31 1.67 -6.97
N THR A 79 -15.45 1.32 -6.02
CA THR A 79 -14.64 2.29 -5.26
C THR A 79 -13.61 2.94 -6.19
N ILE A 80 -13.52 4.25 -6.14
CA ILE A 80 -12.46 4.99 -6.84
C ILE A 80 -11.32 5.23 -5.86
N LEU A 81 -10.13 4.78 -6.25
CA LEU A 81 -8.90 4.88 -5.49
C LEU A 81 -7.99 5.94 -6.08
N LYS A 82 -7.30 6.69 -5.23
CA LYS A 82 -6.21 7.59 -5.60
C LYS A 82 -4.90 7.06 -5.03
N ARG A 83 -3.91 6.83 -5.90
CA ARG A 83 -2.56 6.45 -5.48
C ARG A 83 -1.92 7.54 -4.64
N LEU A 84 -1.36 7.17 -3.50
CA LEU A 84 -0.63 8.06 -2.62
C LEU A 84 0.83 8.19 -3.04
N LYS A 85 1.40 9.38 -2.81
CA LYS A 85 2.84 9.60 -2.92
C LYS A 85 3.56 8.95 -1.75
N THR A 86 4.69 8.34 -2.03
CA THR A 86 5.63 7.85 -1.01
C THR A 86 6.73 8.85 -0.75
N ILE A 87 7.29 8.80 0.44
CA ILE A 87 8.49 9.54 0.83
C ILE A 87 9.62 8.54 0.96
N ILE A 88 10.78 8.86 0.38
CA ILE A 88 11.98 8.04 0.45
C ILE A 88 13.01 8.81 1.27
N SER A 89 13.48 8.21 2.37
CA SER A 89 14.53 8.78 3.22
C SER A 89 15.91 8.65 2.58
N GLU A 90 16.90 9.32 3.15
CA GLU A 90 18.32 9.18 2.75
C GLU A 90 18.86 7.75 2.86
N ARG A 91 18.22 6.91 3.67
CA ARG A 91 18.55 5.48 3.83
C ARG A 91 17.75 4.58 2.92
N ASP A 92 17.10 5.12 1.89
CA ASP A 92 16.21 4.41 0.96
C ASP A 92 14.98 3.75 1.61
N GLU A 93 14.60 4.20 2.80
CA GLU A 93 13.40 3.72 3.48
C GLU A 93 12.16 4.40 2.90
N VAL A 94 11.19 3.59 2.48
CA VAL A 94 9.95 4.08 1.86
C VAL A 94 8.85 4.19 2.90
N SER A 95 8.25 5.36 3.01
CA SER A 95 7.10 5.59 3.89
C SER A 95 5.95 6.28 3.17
N VAL A 96 4.77 6.21 3.74
CA VAL A 96 3.55 6.85 3.25
C VAL A 96 2.82 7.52 4.42
N SER A 97 2.24 8.69 4.16
CA SER A 97 1.38 9.38 5.13
C SER A 97 -0.05 8.90 5.02
N VAL A 98 -0.62 8.43 6.11
CA VAL A 98 -2.02 8.04 6.23
C VAL A 98 -2.64 8.68 7.48
N ILE A 99 -3.95 8.81 7.48
CA ILE A 99 -4.69 9.32 8.64
C ILE A 99 -4.97 8.17 9.59
N THR A 100 -4.56 8.33 10.85
CA THR A 100 -4.96 7.46 11.95
C THR A 100 -6.15 8.07 12.70
N VAL A 101 -6.95 7.21 13.28
CA VAL A 101 -8.12 7.59 14.07
C VAL A 101 -7.94 7.02 15.48
N ASP A 102 -7.88 7.89 16.47
CA ASP A 102 -7.92 7.53 17.87
C ASP A 102 -9.10 8.27 18.53
N ARG A 103 -10.08 7.50 18.99
CA ARG A 103 -11.34 7.99 19.59
C ARG A 103 -11.99 9.05 18.68
N ASN A 104 -11.79 10.34 18.95
CA ASN A 104 -12.36 11.44 18.19
C ASN A 104 -11.32 12.26 17.40
N ASN A 105 -10.05 11.84 17.43
CA ASN A 105 -8.96 12.56 16.78
C ASN A 105 -8.52 11.88 15.49
N LYS A 106 -8.31 12.70 14.46
CA LYS A 106 -7.70 12.27 13.19
C LYS A 106 -6.34 12.91 13.06
N THR A 107 -5.30 12.10 12.95
CA THR A 107 -3.92 12.58 12.86
C THR A 107 -3.23 11.95 11.66
N GLY A 108 -2.49 12.75 10.88
CA GLY A 108 -1.62 12.25 9.82
C GLY A 108 -0.37 11.61 10.43
N CYS A 109 -0.11 10.37 10.10
CA CYS A 109 1.05 9.61 10.55
C CYS A 109 1.79 8.98 9.38
N TYR A 110 3.12 8.87 9.50
CA TYR A 110 3.94 8.15 8.52
C TYR A 110 4.08 6.70 8.91
N PHE A 111 3.86 5.82 7.94
CA PHE A 111 4.03 4.38 8.09
C PHE A 111 5.08 3.86 7.12
N SER A 112 5.93 2.96 7.59
CA SER A 112 6.90 2.23 6.76
C SER A 112 6.15 1.31 5.79
N VAL A 113 6.34 1.50 4.49
CA VAL A 113 5.68 0.69 3.45
C VAL A 113 6.02 -0.79 3.58
N PRO A 114 7.28 -1.23 3.76
CA PRO A 114 7.58 -2.66 3.95
C PRO A 114 6.87 -3.28 5.17
N ARG A 115 6.68 -2.53 6.26
CA ARG A 115 5.91 -3.01 7.42
C ARG A 115 4.41 -3.14 7.10
N LEU A 116 3.86 -2.20 6.33
CA LEU A 116 2.47 -2.30 5.86
C LEU A 116 2.27 -3.54 4.99
N VAL A 117 3.15 -3.79 4.04
CA VAL A 117 3.09 -4.97 3.16
C VAL A 117 3.24 -6.26 3.96
N ALA A 118 4.26 -6.35 4.81
CA ALA A 118 4.57 -7.56 5.56
C ALA A 118 3.40 -7.97 6.47
N LYS A 119 2.86 -7.04 7.26
CA LYS A 119 1.73 -7.34 8.16
C LYS A 119 0.44 -7.68 7.40
N THR A 120 0.22 -7.05 6.26
CA THR A 120 -1.01 -7.25 5.48
C THR A 120 -1.00 -8.59 4.74
N PHE A 121 0.14 -9.00 4.19
CA PHE A 121 0.21 -10.12 3.25
C PHE A 121 1.02 -11.33 3.73
N ILE A 122 1.94 -11.15 4.69
CA ILE A 122 2.82 -12.23 5.16
C ILE A 122 2.38 -12.73 6.53
N GLY A 123 2.29 -11.83 7.54
CA GLY A 123 1.92 -12.23 8.89
C GLY A 123 2.21 -11.18 9.95
N ASP A 124 2.13 -11.57 11.22
CA ASP A 124 2.40 -10.67 12.33
C ASP A 124 3.86 -10.23 12.34
N ILE A 125 4.08 -8.95 12.65
CA ILE A 125 5.38 -8.28 12.64
C ILE A 125 5.74 -7.67 14.01
N GLU A 126 5.00 -8.01 15.07
CA GLU A 126 5.25 -7.46 16.39
C GLU A 126 6.59 -7.98 16.93
N GLY A 127 7.51 -7.05 17.23
CA GLY A 127 8.87 -7.37 17.66
C GLY A 127 9.80 -7.90 16.57
N GLU A 128 9.33 -8.00 15.32
CA GLU A 128 10.08 -8.59 14.21
C GLU A 128 10.67 -7.52 13.28
N GLU A 129 11.72 -7.90 12.56
CA GLU A 129 12.35 -7.06 11.54
C GLU A 129 11.94 -7.47 10.13
N ILE A 130 11.78 -6.48 9.24
CA ILE A 130 11.47 -6.72 7.83
C ILE A 130 12.77 -6.68 7.03
N HIS A 131 13.08 -7.81 6.39
CA HIS A 131 14.26 -7.98 5.55
C HIS A 131 13.89 -7.92 4.07
N HIS A 132 14.64 -7.12 3.28
CA HIS A 132 14.54 -7.11 1.82
C HIS A 132 15.50 -8.17 1.24
N ILE A 133 14.98 -9.18 0.55
CA ILE A 133 15.75 -10.32 0.04
C ILE A 133 16.81 -9.86 -0.95
N ASP A 134 16.48 -8.93 -1.85
CA ASP A 134 17.38 -8.34 -2.83
C ASP A 134 18.27 -7.20 -2.27
N ARG A 135 18.11 -6.86 -0.97
CA ARG A 135 18.78 -5.74 -0.28
C ARG A 135 18.41 -4.34 -0.83
N ASN A 136 17.42 -4.25 -1.70
CA ASN A 136 16.90 -2.98 -2.20
C ASN A 136 15.70 -2.53 -1.36
N ARG A 137 15.89 -1.57 -0.47
CA ARG A 137 14.85 -1.06 0.43
C ARG A 137 13.68 -0.34 -0.28
N LYS A 138 13.85 -0.03 -1.56
CA LYS A 138 12.79 0.55 -2.40
C LYS A 138 11.88 -0.51 -3.02
N ASN A 139 12.32 -1.77 -3.08
CA ASN A 139 11.55 -2.88 -3.60
C ASN A 139 10.69 -3.52 -2.51
N ASN A 140 9.52 -2.97 -2.29
CA ASN A 140 8.58 -3.38 -1.24
C ASN A 140 7.51 -4.37 -1.73
N LYS A 141 7.78 -5.11 -2.80
CA LYS A 141 6.92 -6.21 -3.25
C LYS A 141 6.92 -7.33 -2.21
N VAL A 142 5.75 -7.95 -2.00
CA VAL A 142 5.58 -8.98 -0.98
C VAL A 142 6.57 -10.15 -1.14
N GLU A 143 6.85 -10.57 -2.38
CA GLU A 143 7.80 -11.64 -2.69
C GLU A 143 9.25 -11.30 -2.35
N ASN A 144 9.57 -10.01 -2.17
CA ASN A 144 10.90 -9.53 -1.79
C ASN A 144 11.07 -9.29 -0.29
N LEU A 145 10.00 -9.46 0.50
CA LEU A 145 10.03 -9.21 1.94
C LEU A 145 10.02 -10.50 2.73
N LYS A 146 10.80 -10.54 3.80
CA LYS A 146 10.83 -11.62 4.78
C LYS A 146 10.76 -11.04 6.19
N ILE A 147 9.90 -11.63 7.02
CA ILE A 147 9.86 -11.33 8.46
C ILE A 147 10.93 -12.17 9.13
N LEU A 148 11.80 -11.53 9.91
CA LEU A 148 12.89 -12.18 10.64
C LEU A 148 12.84 -11.77 12.10
N THR A 149 13.10 -12.72 12.99
CA THR A 149 13.36 -12.40 14.39
C THR A 149 14.63 -11.55 14.51
N SER A 150 14.72 -10.77 15.58
CA SER A 150 15.92 -9.97 15.87
C SER A 150 17.19 -10.83 16.01
N GLU A 151 17.05 -12.11 16.39
CA GLU A 151 18.16 -13.06 16.47
C GLU A 151 18.59 -13.54 15.09
N GLU A 152 17.66 -13.87 14.22
CA GLU A 152 17.93 -14.27 12.83
C GLU A 152 18.60 -13.14 12.03
N HIS A 153 18.16 -11.90 12.23
CA HIS A 153 18.74 -10.74 11.56
C HIS A 153 20.19 -10.51 12.00
N ARG A 154 20.47 -10.58 13.30
CA ARG A 154 21.85 -10.47 13.85
C ARG A 154 22.72 -11.64 13.47
N GLY A 155 22.19 -12.86 13.37
CA GLY A 155 22.91 -14.07 12.96
C GLY A 155 23.43 -14.00 11.54
N LYS A 156 22.69 -13.41 10.61
CA LYS A 156 23.13 -13.25 9.20
C LYS A 156 24.35 -12.33 9.04
N GLY A 157 24.60 -11.40 9.98
CA GLY A 157 25.79 -10.57 10.00
C GLY A 157 27.06 -11.31 10.42
N LYS A 158 26.95 -12.38 11.20
CA LYS A 158 28.10 -13.13 11.72
C LYS A 158 28.66 -14.18 10.74
N PHE A 159 27.88 -14.63 9.76
CA PHE A 159 28.34 -15.65 8.79
C PHE A 159 29.26 -15.12 7.69
N LYS A 160 29.55 -13.83 7.63
CA LYS A 160 30.47 -13.23 6.64
C LYS A 160 31.93 -13.09 7.09
N LEU A 161 32.28 -13.52 8.30
CA LEU A 161 33.63 -13.32 8.84
C LEU A 161 34.52 -14.56 8.85
N ASN A 162 34.10 -15.69 8.26
CA ASN A 162 34.92 -16.91 8.20
C ASN A 162 35.20 -17.36 6.76
N HIS A 163 35.83 -16.50 5.97
CA HIS A 163 36.59 -16.94 4.81
C HIS A 163 38.00 -16.33 4.93
N LYS A 164 38.87 -17.11 5.58
CA LYS A 164 40.29 -17.03 5.33
C LYS A 164 40.62 -17.69 4.01
#